data_b648a9d5e1a2487f73eb03b1eca94200
#
_entry.id   b648a9d5e1a2487f73eb03b1eca94200
#
_cell.length_a   1.000
_cell.length_b   1.000
_cell.length_c   1.000
_cell.angle_alpha   90.00
_cell.angle_beta   90.00
_cell.angle_gamma   90.00
#
_symmetry.space_group_name_H-M   'P 1'
#
loop_
_entity.id
_entity.type
_entity.pdbx_description
1 polymer ?
#
loop_
_entity_poly.entity_id
_entity_poly.type
_entity_poly.pdbx_seq_one_letter_code
_entity_poly.pdbx_strand_id
1 'polypeptide(L)'
;MLLGMLGLGIAWLVGLPFRIAAHWWTLRHDQSELGYLAWIVSDWAILAAEFCSICLALLIVMGLARWLGEHWWLPGAAVFVAIAALFNFVAPYLDYTTDPLRDKSLLADARRYESELGLSRIPIRVERVSDDTDQANAYAYGIGPTRRVVFWDTMLQEPFSAGEQRVVLAHELAHHSQSHLPEGIAWFALFAVPGAWILMRTTRRRGGMGAPEAIPLALLVVVVFQLVTTPLANTISRRMEAEADWKALQVTRDPASLESLMVGFSKTSLGDPDPPGWAQLMLGTHPSLVDRVAMARAWAERRGN
;
A
#
# COMPACT_ATOMS: atom_id res chain seq x y z
N MET A 1 1.83 26.61 13.67
CA MET A 1 2.65 25.42 13.93
C MET A 1 2.52 24.92 15.38
N LEU A 2 2.83 25.71 16.42
CA LEU A 2 2.76 25.27 17.83
C LEU A 2 1.42 24.65 18.24
N LEU A 3 0.29 25.23 17.87
CA LEU A 3 -1.05 24.68 18.14
C LEU A 3 -1.32 23.36 17.41
N GLY A 4 -0.79 23.19 16.19
CA GLY A 4 -0.88 21.92 15.46
C GLY A 4 -0.04 20.82 16.11
N MET A 5 1.17 21.15 16.53
CA MET A 5 2.05 20.23 17.30
C MET A 5 1.42 19.83 18.64
N LEU A 6 0.84 20.79 19.34
CA LEU A 6 0.14 20.53 20.61
C LEU A 6 -1.08 19.59 20.37
N GLY A 7 -1.86 19.87 19.35
CA GLY A 7 -3.02 19.02 18.99
C GLY A 7 -2.61 17.58 18.63
N LEU A 8 -1.55 17.41 17.85
CA LEU A 8 -0.98 16.09 17.53
C LEU A 8 -0.42 15.39 18.77
N GLY A 9 0.29 16.12 19.64
CA GLY A 9 0.79 15.59 20.90
C GLY A 9 -0.34 15.11 21.81
N ILE A 10 -1.44 15.86 21.91
CA ILE A 10 -2.62 15.45 22.68
C ILE A 10 -3.26 14.21 22.05
N ALA A 11 -3.48 14.18 20.74
CA ALA A 11 -4.05 13.03 20.04
C ALA A 11 -3.17 11.77 20.22
N TRP A 12 -1.85 11.93 20.14
CA TRP A 12 -0.90 10.86 20.41
C TRP A 12 -1.00 10.34 21.85
N LEU A 13 -1.01 11.22 22.83
CA LEU A 13 -1.14 10.85 24.25
C LEU A 13 -2.46 10.12 24.54
N VAL A 14 -3.56 10.56 23.96
CA VAL A 14 -4.87 9.90 24.10
C VAL A 14 -4.87 8.52 23.44
N GLY A 15 -4.20 8.38 22.29
CA GLY A 15 -4.04 7.11 21.59
C GLY A 15 -3.03 6.14 22.21
N LEU A 16 -2.08 6.64 23.01
CA LEU A 16 -0.94 5.88 23.54
C LEU A 16 -1.33 4.61 24.30
N PRO A 17 -2.33 4.59 25.20
CA PRO A 17 -2.72 3.37 25.89
C PRO A 17 -3.18 2.26 24.94
N PHE A 18 -3.93 2.61 23.91
CA PHE A 18 -4.40 1.65 22.90
C PHE A 18 -3.25 1.14 22.02
N ARG A 19 -2.32 2.00 21.67
CA ARG A 19 -1.13 1.65 20.90
C ARG A 19 -0.18 0.75 21.69
N ILE A 20 0.01 1.01 22.99
CA ILE A 20 0.78 0.13 23.89
C ILE A 20 0.09 -1.24 23.99
N ALA A 21 -1.22 -1.27 24.14
CA ALA A 21 -1.96 -2.53 24.20
C ALA A 21 -1.86 -3.33 22.88
N ALA A 22 -1.93 -2.64 21.73
CA ALA A 22 -1.73 -3.25 20.43
C ALA A 22 -0.29 -3.79 20.28
N HIS A 23 0.73 -3.01 20.64
CA HIS A 23 2.12 -3.45 20.59
C HIS A 23 2.41 -4.61 21.56
N TRP A 24 1.82 -4.59 22.77
CA TRP A 24 1.89 -5.73 23.68
C TRP A 24 1.29 -7.00 23.04
N TRP A 25 0.19 -6.84 22.31
CA TRP A 25 -0.44 -7.95 21.62
C TRP A 25 0.46 -8.48 20.47
N THR A 26 1.06 -7.59 19.66
CA THR A 26 1.97 -7.99 18.58
C THR A 26 3.21 -8.73 19.09
N LEU A 27 3.81 -8.26 20.21
CA LEU A 27 4.94 -8.95 20.86
C LEU A 27 4.54 -10.34 21.38
N ARG A 28 3.30 -10.50 21.86
CA ARG A 28 2.84 -11.77 22.44
C ARG A 28 2.49 -12.83 21.39
N HIS A 29 2.34 -12.43 20.14
CA HIS A 29 1.97 -13.30 19.03
C HIS A 29 3.04 -13.35 17.93
N ASP A 30 4.28 -13.03 18.30
CA ASP A 30 5.45 -13.09 17.41
C ASP A 30 5.28 -12.27 16.10
N GLN A 31 4.48 -11.16 16.19
CA GLN A 31 4.25 -10.25 15.07
C GLN A 31 5.26 -9.09 15.02
N SER A 32 6.05 -8.91 16.07
CA SER A 32 7.09 -7.89 16.18
C SER A 32 8.12 -8.32 17.23
N GLU A 33 9.38 -8.07 16.94
CA GLU A 33 10.50 -8.27 17.86
C GLU A 33 10.96 -6.97 18.54
N LEU A 34 10.35 -5.83 18.16
CA LEU A 34 10.73 -4.52 18.66
C LEU A 34 10.39 -4.34 20.14
N GLY A 35 11.40 -4.17 20.98
CA GLY A 35 11.19 -3.77 22.37
C GLY A 35 10.51 -2.40 22.49
N TYR A 36 9.83 -2.13 23.63
CA TYR A 36 9.02 -0.92 23.83
C TYR A 36 9.76 0.38 23.54
N LEU A 37 11.05 0.48 23.88
CA LEU A 37 11.81 1.71 23.63
C LEU A 37 12.04 1.94 22.14
N ALA A 38 12.47 0.91 21.42
CA ALA A 38 12.66 0.98 19.97
C ALA A 38 11.35 1.25 19.24
N TRP A 39 10.26 0.59 19.69
CA TRP A 39 8.92 0.81 19.16
C TRP A 39 8.44 2.27 19.37
N ILE A 40 8.60 2.86 20.58
CA ILE A 40 8.24 4.27 20.82
C ILE A 40 9.03 5.21 19.92
N VAL A 41 10.34 4.98 19.76
CA VAL A 41 11.18 5.81 18.88
C VAL A 41 10.71 5.70 17.42
N SER A 42 10.43 4.51 16.95
CA SER A 42 9.90 4.28 15.60
C SER A 42 8.52 4.95 15.40
N ASP A 43 7.61 4.79 16.37
CA ASP A 43 6.28 5.41 16.37
C ASP A 43 6.37 6.96 16.30
N TRP A 44 7.27 7.57 17.07
CA TRP A 44 7.55 9.00 16.99
C TRP A 44 8.17 9.42 15.65
N ALA A 45 9.05 8.62 15.08
CA ALA A 45 9.64 8.91 13.78
C ALA A 45 8.58 8.91 12.67
N ILE A 46 7.67 7.93 12.69
CA ILE A 46 6.52 7.86 11.77
C ILE A 46 5.63 9.09 11.93
N LEU A 47 5.24 9.42 13.17
CA LEU A 47 4.41 10.60 13.45
C LEU A 47 5.07 11.90 12.99
N ALA A 48 6.39 12.05 13.19
CA ALA A 48 7.12 13.21 12.72
C ALA A 48 7.16 13.31 11.19
N ALA A 49 7.35 12.17 10.50
CA ALA A 49 7.33 12.12 9.04
C ALA A 49 5.94 12.46 8.48
N GLU A 50 4.86 11.93 9.07
CA GLU A 50 3.48 12.28 8.71
C GLU A 50 3.20 13.77 8.91
N PHE A 51 3.60 14.32 10.06
CA PHE A 51 3.43 15.74 10.35
C PHE A 51 4.18 16.62 9.34
N CYS A 52 5.43 16.30 9.06
CA CYS A 52 6.23 17.04 8.05
C CYS A 52 5.58 16.95 6.67
N SER A 53 5.06 15.80 6.29
CA SER A 53 4.37 15.59 5.01
C SER A 53 3.09 16.42 4.92
N ILE A 54 2.28 16.46 5.98
CA ILE A 54 1.07 17.29 6.06
C ILE A 54 1.44 18.78 5.99
N CYS A 55 2.47 19.20 6.73
CA CYS A 55 2.94 20.60 6.69
C CYS A 55 3.41 20.98 5.29
N LEU A 56 4.17 20.12 4.62
CA LEU A 56 4.64 20.35 3.25
C LEU A 56 3.46 20.45 2.27
N ALA A 57 2.49 19.54 2.38
CA ALA A 57 1.28 19.57 1.57
C ALA A 57 0.49 20.87 1.77
N LEU A 58 0.30 21.31 3.02
CA LEU A 58 -0.35 22.58 3.33
C LEU A 58 0.42 23.78 2.77
N LEU A 59 1.76 23.78 2.88
CA LEU A 59 2.59 24.86 2.30
C LEU A 59 2.46 24.93 0.78
N ILE A 60 2.46 23.78 0.09
CA ILE A 60 2.24 23.72 -1.37
C ILE A 60 0.86 24.29 -1.72
N VAL A 61 -0.20 23.80 -1.06
CA VAL A 61 -1.57 24.24 -1.33
C VAL A 61 -1.76 25.72 -1.01
N MET A 62 -1.26 26.19 0.13
CA MET A 62 -1.34 27.59 0.52
C MET A 62 -0.55 28.51 -0.44
N GLY A 63 0.63 28.08 -0.87
CA GLY A 63 1.43 28.77 -1.86
C GLY A 63 0.69 28.92 -3.20
N LEU A 64 0.16 27.81 -3.70
CA LEU A 64 -0.65 27.82 -4.93
C LEU A 64 -1.92 28.67 -4.80
N ALA A 65 -2.62 28.59 -3.66
CA ALA A 65 -3.84 29.37 -3.43
C ALA A 65 -3.56 30.87 -3.33
N ARG A 66 -2.43 31.29 -2.76
CA ARG A 66 -2.01 32.70 -2.73
C ARG A 66 -1.62 33.21 -4.12
N TRP A 67 -1.01 32.34 -4.94
CA TRP A 67 -0.57 32.72 -6.29
C TRP A 67 -1.71 32.73 -7.30
N LEU A 68 -2.59 31.70 -7.29
CA LEU A 68 -3.61 31.43 -8.31
C LEU A 68 -5.03 31.82 -7.85
N GLY A 69 -5.20 32.30 -6.61
CA GLY A 69 -6.51 32.58 -6.04
C GLY A 69 -7.41 31.36 -6.01
N GLU A 70 -8.67 31.49 -6.42
CA GLU A 70 -9.65 30.40 -6.41
C GLU A 70 -9.38 29.31 -7.48
N HIS A 71 -8.47 29.54 -8.41
CA HIS A 71 -8.15 28.59 -9.48
C HIS A 71 -7.07 27.57 -9.10
N TRP A 72 -6.52 27.63 -7.88
CA TRP A 72 -5.43 26.76 -7.41
C TRP A 72 -5.75 25.26 -7.44
N TRP A 73 -7.03 24.88 -7.32
CA TRP A 73 -7.46 23.50 -7.09
C TRP A 73 -7.04 22.53 -8.21
N LEU A 74 -7.15 22.94 -9.48
CA LEU A 74 -6.76 22.08 -10.60
C LEU A 74 -5.23 21.95 -10.72
N PRO A 75 -4.44 23.04 -10.74
CA PRO A 75 -2.98 22.95 -10.65
C PRO A 75 -2.51 22.25 -9.39
N GLY A 76 -3.19 22.44 -8.24
CA GLY A 76 -2.89 21.74 -6.99
C GLY A 76 -3.06 20.24 -7.12
N ALA A 77 -4.19 19.77 -7.65
CA ALA A 77 -4.39 18.34 -7.92
C ALA A 77 -3.31 17.81 -8.87
N ALA A 78 -2.99 18.52 -9.95
CA ALA A 78 -1.93 18.10 -10.88
C ALA A 78 -0.55 17.99 -10.23
N VAL A 79 -0.18 18.90 -9.32
CA VAL A 79 1.07 18.87 -8.55
C VAL A 79 1.11 17.61 -7.68
N PHE A 80 0.04 17.27 -6.96
CA PHE A 80 0.04 16.06 -6.11
C PHE A 80 0.08 14.77 -6.93
N VAL A 81 -0.60 14.72 -8.07
CA VAL A 81 -0.51 13.58 -9.01
C VAL A 81 0.91 13.45 -9.56
N ALA A 82 1.55 14.56 -9.93
CA ALA A 82 2.93 14.56 -10.39
C ALA A 82 3.90 14.11 -9.29
N ILE A 83 3.70 14.54 -8.04
CA ILE A 83 4.50 14.07 -6.88
C ILE A 83 4.32 12.57 -6.68
N ALA A 84 3.10 12.05 -6.73
CA ALA A 84 2.84 10.62 -6.60
C ALA A 84 3.52 9.81 -7.73
N ALA A 85 3.41 10.26 -8.97
CA ALA A 85 4.07 9.63 -10.12
C ALA A 85 5.59 9.69 -9.99
N LEU A 86 6.14 10.85 -9.62
CA LEU A 86 7.57 11.04 -9.42
C LEU A 86 8.10 10.16 -8.29
N PHE A 87 7.38 10.07 -7.17
CA PHE A 87 7.76 9.20 -6.06
C PHE A 87 7.82 7.73 -6.51
N ASN A 88 6.78 7.23 -7.18
CA ASN A 88 6.78 5.86 -7.71
C ASN A 88 7.90 5.60 -8.72
N PHE A 89 8.32 6.63 -9.47
CA PHE A 89 9.42 6.51 -10.42
C PHE A 89 10.79 6.56 -9.74
N VAL A 90 10.97 7.43 -8.74
CA VAL A 90 12.28 7.71 -8.10
C VAL A 90 12.57 6.76 -6.95
N ALA A 91 11.57 6.34 -6.17
CA ALA A 91 11.75 5.50 -4.99
C ALA A 91 12.64 4.26 -5.24
N PRO A 92 12.50 3.53 -6.37
CA PRO A 92 13.38 2.40 -6.65
C PRO A 92 14.87 2.76 -6.80
N TYR A 93 15.21 3.97 -7.19
CA TYR A 93 16.61 4.43 -7.25
C TYR A 93 17.20 4.77 -5.88
N LEU A 94 16.32 5.16 -4.94
CA LEU A 94 16.71 5.51 -3.57
C LEU A 94 16.72 4.30 -2.63
N ASP A 95 16.26 3.16 -3.13
CA ASP A 95 16.24 1.91 -2.39
C ASP A 95 17.64 1.30 -2.34
N TYR A 96 18.29 1.47 -1.19
CA TYR A 96 19.59 0.89 -0.83
C TYR A 96 19.46 -0.20 0.24
N THR A 97 18.24 -0.53 0.67
CA THR A 97 17.98 -1.50 1.74
C THR A 97 17.81 -2.91 1.21
N THR A 98 17.55 -3.08 -0.09
CA THR A 98 17.30 -4.37 -0.70
C THR A 98 18.52 -4.93 -1.42
N ASP A 99 18.69 -6.26 -1.34
CA ASP A 99 19.72 -7.03 -2.06
C ASP A 99 19.14 -7.71 -3.31
N PRO A 100 19.93 -8.01 -4.35
CA PRO A 100 19.48 -8.84 -5.47
C PRO A 100 19.12 -10.26 -5.01
N LEU A 101 17.99 -10.79 -5.49
CA LEU A 101 17.64 -12.20 -5.25
C LEU A 101 18.73 -13.12 -5.83
N ARG A 102 19.17 -14.12 -5.04
CA ARG A 102 20.25 -15.06 -5.40
C ARG A 102 19.75 -16.44 -5.80
N ASP A 103 18.49 -16.77 -5.48
CA ASP A 103 17.91 -18.07 -5.82
C ASP A 103 17.77 -18.21 -7.34
N LYS A 104 18.59 -19.13 -7.90
CA LYS A 104 18.64 -19.35 -9.36
C LYS A 104 17.35 -19.98 -9.89
N SER A 105 16.67 -20.81 -9.08
CA SER A 105 15.42 -21.46 -9.45
C SER A 105 14.31 -20.44 -9.59
N LEU A 106 14.12 -19.61 -8.55
CA LEU A 106 13.09 -18.56 -8.56
C LEU A 106 13.37 -17.50 -9.63
N LEU A 107 14.66 -17.19 -9.90
CA LEU A 107 15.04 -16.32 -11.02
C LEU A 107 14.75 -16.94 -12.39
N ALA A 108 14.86 -18.27 -12.54
CA ALA A 108 14.49 -18.94 -13.78
C ALA A 108 12.96 -18.91 -13.98
N ASP A 109 12.19 -19.14 -12.92
CA ASP A 109 10.74 -18.99 -12.94
C ASP A 109 10.31 -17.54 -13.26
N ALA A 110 10.99 -16.54 -12.68
CA ALA A 110 10.74 -15.13 -13.01
C ALA A 110 10.83 -14.86 -14.51
N ARG A 111 11.89 -15.35 -15.16
CA ARG A 111 12.09 -15.16 -16.62
C ARG A 111 11.02 -15.83 -17.46
N ARG A 112 10.58 -17.02 -17.05
CA ARG A 112 9.48 -17.72 -17.72
C ARG A 112 8.20 -16.92 -17.60
N TYR A 113 7.85 -16.45 -16.38
CA TYR A 113 6.64 -15.66 -16.15
C TYR A 113 6.68 -14.31 -16.84
N GLU A 114 7.84 -13.62 -16.84
CA GLU A 114 8.05 -12.39 -17.59
C GLU A 114 7.73 -12.59 -19.08
N SER A 115 8.22 -13.68 -19.67
CA SER A 115 7.95 -14.02 -21.07
C SER A 115 6.46 -14.31 -21.32
N GLU A 116 5.81 -15.12 -20.46
CA GLU A 116 4.39 -15.45 -20.58
C GLU A 116 3.46 -14.23 -20.38
N LEU A 117 3.89 -13.27 -19.53
CA LEU A 117 3.17 -12.04 -19.25
C LEU A 117 3.51 -10.88 -20.21
N GLY A 118 4.41 -11.10 -21.18
CA GLY A 118 4.84 -10.08 -22.14
C GLY A 118 5.64 -8.95 -21.49
N LEU A 119 6.34 -9.22 -20.40
CA LEU A 119 7.14 -8.25 -19.67
C LEU A 119 8.60 -8.26 -20.16
N SER A 120 9.22 -7.10 -20.18
CA SER A 120 10.68 -7.01 -20.16
C SER A 120 11.21 -7.46 -18.79
N ARG A 121 12.51 -7.78 -18.72
CA ARG A 121 13.15 -8.21 -17.48
C ARG A 121 12.91 -7.21 -16.34
N ILE A 122 12.42 -7.71 -15.21
CA ILE A 122 12.18 -6.97 -13.98
C ILE A 122 13.17 -7.45 -12.91
N PRO A 123 13.94 -6.56 -12.27
CA PRO A 123 14.80 -6.93 -11.15
C PRO A 123 13.98 -7.48 -9.98
N ILE A 124 14.38 -8.64 -9.46
CA ILE A 124 13.81 -9.22 -8.25
C ILE A 124 14.81 -8.98 -7.12
N ARG A 125 14.33 -8.42 -6.03
CA ARG A 125 15.14 -8.02 -4.88
C ARG A 125 14.62 -8.63 -3.59
N VAL A 126 15.43 -8.59 -2.54
CA VAL A 126 15.09 -9.11 -1.21
C VAL A 126 15.35 -8.01 -0.18
N GLU A 127 14.36 -7.73 0.64
CA GLU A 127 14.44 -6.87 1.80
C GLU A 127 14.56 -7.72 3.06
N ARG A 128 15.54 -7.39 3.92
CA ARG A 128 15.76 -8.10 5.18
C ARG A 128 14.87 -7.49 6.25
N VAL A 129 13.91 -8.26 6.71
CA VAL A 129 12.95 -7.88 7.76
C VAL A 129 12.88 -8.90 8.88
N SER A 130 13.53 -10.05 8.72
CA SER A 130 13.49 -11.16 9.68
C SER A 130 14.04 -10.82 11.07
N ASP A 131 14.80 -9.72 11.20
CA ASP A 131 15.26 -9.21 12.50
C ASP A 131 14.17 -8.39 13.23
N ASP A 132 13.10 -8.01 12.54
CA ASP A 132 12.05 -7.11 13.06
C ASP A 132 10.68 -7.79 13.15
N THR A 133 10.40 -8.79 12.28
CA THR A 133 9.08 -9.43 12.16
C THR A 133 9.14 -10.78 11.47
N ASP A 134 8.22 -11.68 11.88
CA ASP A 134 7.97 -12.97 11.20
C ASP A 134 6.92 -12.87 10.08
N GLN A 135 6.33 -11.70 9.88
CA GLN A 135 5.37 -11.52 8.80
C GLN A 135 6.03 -11.70 7.44
N ALA A 136 5.32 -12.36 6.52
CA ALA A 136 5.78 -12.56 5.16
C ALA A 136 5.07 -11.61 4.20
N ASN A 137 5.84 -11.02 3.28
CA ASN A 137 5.30 -10.11 2.27
C ASN A 137 6.17 -10.11 1.01
N ALA A 138 5.59 -9.65 -0.09
CA ALA A 138 6.29 -9.22 -1.29
C ALA A 138 5.52 -8.05 -1.90
N TYR A 139 6.16 -7.25 -2.74
CA TYR A 139 5.47 -6.15 -3.38
C TYR A 139 6.12 -5.77 -4.72
N ALA A 140 5.26 -5.35 -5.65
CA ALA A 140 5.65 -4.71 -6.90
C ALA A 140 5.73 -3.19 -6.70
N TYR A 141 6.82 -2.55 -7.14
CA TYR A 141 6.92 -1.10 -7.11
C TYR A 141 7.74 -0.55 -8.27
N GLY A 142 7.68 0.77 -8.46
CA GLY A 142 8.29 1.42 -9.60
C GLY A 142 7.43 1.37 -10.87
N ILE A 143 7.67 2.29 -11.77
CA ILE A 143 6.94 2.43 -13.03
C ILE A 143 7.90 2.55 -14.22
N GLY A 144 7.49 2.04 -15.40
CA GLY A 144 8.33 2.09 -16.59
C GLY A 144 9.66 1.35 -16.40
N PRO A 145 10.82 2.00 -16.58
CA PRO A 145 12.13 1.36 -16.45
C PRO A 145 12.56 1.09 -15.00
N THR A 146 11.85 1.64 -14.02
CA THR A 146 12.19 1.48 -12.60
C THR A 146 11.48 0.32 -11.93
N ARG A 147 10.62 -0.42 -12.67
CA ARG A 147 9.87 -1.57 -12.15
C ARG A 147 10.75 -2.57 -11.43
N ARG A 148 10.29 -3.05 -10.27
CA ARG A 148 10.95 -4.07 -9.45
C ARG A 148 9.91 -4.90 -8.71
N VAL A 149 10.29 -6.11 -8.34
CA VAL A 149 9.60 -6.95 -7.35
C VAL A 149 10.52 -7.12 -6.16
N VAL A 150 10.00 -6.94 -4.97
CA VAL A 150 10.74 -7.13 -3.71
C VAL A 150 10.04 -8.19 -2.88
N PHE A 151 10.83 -9.16 -2.44
CA PHE A 151 10.42 -10.14 -1.42
C PHE A 151 10.96 -9.72 -0.07
N TRP A 152 10.19 -9.84 0.96
CA TRP A 152 10.73 -9.93 2.30
C TRP A 152 11.45 -11.26 2.45
N ASP A 153 12.57 -11.30 3.15
CA ASP A 153 13.36 -12.53 3.36
C ASP A 153 12.58 -13.60 4.11
N THR A 154 11.64 -13.22 4.97
CA THR A 154 10.68 -14.11 5.64
C THR A 154 9.79 -14.89 4.66
N MET A 155 9.44 -14.32 3.50
CA MET A 155 8.67 -15.01 2.45
C MET A 155 9.50 -16.09 1.72
N LEU A 156 10.82 -16.00 1.78
CA LEU A 156 11.76 -16.94 1.15
C LEU A 156 12.22 -18.08 2.08
N GLN A 157 11.67 -18.15 3.29
CA GLN A 157 12.01 -19.13 4.33
C GLN A 157 10.79 -19.99 4.69
N GLU A 158 11.01 -21.01 5.51
CA GLU A 158 9.91 -21.74 6.14
C GLU A 158 8.99 -20.76 6.92
N PRO A 159 7.65 -20.98 6.88
CA PRO A 159 6.99 -22.18 6.38
C PRO A 159 6.59 -22.14 4.88
N PHE A 160 7.07 -21.18 4.09
CA PHE A 160 6.65 -21.00 2.70
C PHE A 160 7.41 -21.91 1.73
N SER A 161 6.68 -22.76 1.03
CA SER A 161 7.22 -23.67 0.02
C SER A 161 7.66 -22.95 -1.26
N ALA A 162 8.51 -23.58 -2.05
CA ALA A 162 8.91 -23.06 -3.36
C ALA A 162 7.70 -22.86 -4.32
N GLY A 163 6.61 -23.62 -4.16
CA GLY A 163 5.37 -23.43 -4.91
C GLY A 163 4.70 -22.10 -4.56
N GLU A 164 4.57 -21.82 -3.28
CA GLU A 164 3.99 -20.57 -2.76
C GLU A 164 4.82 -19.35 -3.14
N GLN A 165 6.14 -19.45 -3.06
CA GLN A 165 7.07 -18.39 -3.51
C GLN A 165 6.91 -18.10 -5.00
N ARG A 166 6.70 -19.13 -5.85
CA ARG A 166 6.41 -18.94 -7.28
C ARG A 166 5.08 -18.25 -7.53
N VAL A 167 4.06 -18.60 -6.74
CA VAL A 167 2.73 -17.95 -6.86
C VAL A 167 2.84 -16.47 -6.49
N VAL A 168 3.53 -16.12 -5.40
CA VAL A 168 3.78 -14.72 -5.01
C VAL A 168 4.55 -13.99 -6.11
N LEU A 169 5.64 -14.59 -6.63
CA LEU A 169 6.40 -13.98 -7.72
C LEU A 169 5.53 -13.68 -8.94
N ALA A 170 4.68 -14.63 -9.35
CA ALA A 170 3.78 -14.46 -10.49
C ALA A 170 2.73 -13.38 -10.24
N HIS A 171 2.22 -13.27 -9.01
CA HIS A 171 1.29 -12.22 -8.56
C HIS A 171 1.93 -10.82 -8.66
N GLU A 172 3.16 -10.65 -8.14
CA GLU A 172 3.85 -9.37 -8.22
C GLU A 172 4.21 -8.98 -9.66
N LEU A 173 4.61 -9.93 -10.47
CA LEU A 173 4.83 -9.69 -11.91
C LEU A 173 3.52 -9.35 -12.64
N ALA A 174 2.39 -9.92 -12.21
CA ALA A 174 1.08 -9.61 -12.78
C ALA A 174 0.68 -8.14 -12.53
N HIS A 175 0.99 -7.56 -11.36
CA HIS A 175 0.78 -6.12 -11.12
C HIS A 175 1.48 -5.26 -12.16
N HIS A 176 2.69 -5.62 -12.55
CA HIS A 176 3.41 -4.90 -13.62
C HIS A 176 2.82 -5.15 -15.01
N SER A 177 2.39 -6.38 -15.32
CA SER A 177 1.83 -6.72 -16.63
C SER A 177 0.46 -6.07 -16.87
N GLN A 178 -0.35 -5.93 -15.82
CA GLN A 178 -1.65 -5.26 -15.87
C GLN A 178 -1.55 -3.74 -15.67
N SER A 179 -0.35 -3.21 -15.42
CA SER A 179 -0.11 -1.77 -15.19
C SER A 179 -0.87 -1.21 -13.96
N HIS A 180 -1.06 -2.01 -12.91
CA HIS A 180 -1.84 -1.62 -11.72
C HIS A 180 -1.26 -0.38 -11.02
N LEU A 181 0.07 -0.18 -11.02
CA LEU A 181 0.69 1.00 -10.42
C LEU A 181 0.34 2.29 -11.17
N PRO A 182 0.51 2.38 -12.51
CA PRO A 182 0.02 3.52 -13.30
C PRO A 182 -1.50 3.72 -13.19
N GLU A 183 -2.28 2.63 -13.18
CA GLU A 183 -3.73 2.69 -12.98
C GLU A 183 -4.09 3.28 -11.61
N GLY A 184 -3.39 2.89 -10.55
CA GLY A 184 -3.54 3.48 -9.22
C GLY A 184 -3.29 4.98 -9.20
N ILE A 185 -2.27 5.47 -9.93
CA ILE A 185 -1.99 6.91 -10.08
C ILE A 185 -3.15 7.59 -10.83
N ALA A 186 -3.71 6.97 -11.86
CA ALA A 186 -4.86 7.51 -12.60
C ALA A 186 -6.12 7.59 -11.73
N TRP A 187 -6.39 6.57 -10.90
CA TRP A 187 -7.45 6.60 -9.90
C TRP A 187 -7.22 7.69 -8.85
N PHE A 188 -5.97 7.83 -8.37
CA PHE A 188 -5.63 8.94 -7.46
C PHE A 188 -5.93 10.30 -8.11
N ALA A 189 -5.59 10.50 -9.39
CA ALA A 189 -5.90 11.73 -10.11
C ALA A 189 -7.42 11.97 -10.18
N LEU A 190 -8.21 10.91 -10.43
CA LEU A 190 -9.67 10.98 -10.49
C LEU A 190 -10.29 11.41 -9.15
N PHE A 191 -9.70 11.03 -8.02
CA PHE A 191 -10.13 11.48 -6.69
C PHE A 191 -9.55 12.85 -6.31
N ALA A 192 -8.30 13.14 -6.67
CA ALA A 192 -7.61 14.38 -6.30
C ALA A 192 -8.31 15.62 -6.89
N VAL A 193 -8.79 15.53 -8.13
CA VAL A 193 -9.46 16.67 -8.82
C VAL A 193 -10.75 17.09 -8.10
N PRO A 194 -11.77 16.23 -7.87
CA PRO A 194 -12.95 16.62 -7.13
C PRO A 194 -12.64 16.94 -5.66
N GLY A 195 -11.69 16.23 -5.03
CA GLY A 195 -11.26 16.54 -3.67
C GLY A 195 -10.70 17.94 -3.52
N ALA A 196 -9.81 18.35 -4.42
CA ALA A 196 -9.25 19.71 -4.44
C ALA A 196 -10.31 20.77 -4.72
N TRP A 197 -11.28 20.49 -5.60
CA TRP A 197 -12.41 21.38 -5.87
C TRP A 197 -13.31 21.53 -4.64
N ILE A 198 -13.68 20.45 -3.98
CA ILE A 198 -14.47 20.46 -2.73
C ILE A 198 -13.73 21.26 -1.67
N LEU A 199 -12.42 21.03 -1.52
CA LEU A 199 -11.57 21.74 -0.56
C LEU A 199 -11.57 23.25 -0.84
N MET A 200 -11.37 23.67 -2.08
CA MET A 200 -11.44 25.05 -2.49
C MET A 200 -12.83 25.66 -2.17
N ARG A 201 -13.90 24.96 -2.52
CA ARG A 201 -15.27 25.44 -2.38
C ARG A 201 -15.71 25.61 -0.93
N THR A 202 -15.32 24.66 -0.06
CA THR A 202 -15.68 24.66 1.36
C THR A 202 -14.88 25.67 2.18
N THR A 203 -13.60 25.88 1.85
CA THR A 203 -12.72 26.81 2.59
C THR A 203 -12.93 28.28 2.19
N ARG A 204 -13.58 28.54 1.07
CA ARG A 204 -13.78 29.88 0.51
C ARG A 204 -14.33 30.91 1.52
N ARG A 205 -15.30 30.49 2.38
CA ARG A 205 -15.91 31.38 3.39
C ARG A 205 -14.99 31.71 4.57
N ARG A 206 -13.83 31.02 4.66
CA ARG A 206 -12.79 31.23 5.68
C ARG A 206 -11.51 31.85 5.09
N GLY A 207 -11.63 32.60 4.02
CA GLY A 207 -10.50 33.21 3.32
C GLY A 207 -9.78 32.31 2.30
N GLY A 208 -10.33 31.11 2.05
CA GLY A 208 -9.74 30.11 1.14
C GLY A 208 -8.45 29.50 1.68
N MET A 209 -7.85 28.61 0.90
CA MET A 209 -6.62 27.90 1.30
C MET A 209 -5.37 28.79 1.41
N GLY A 210 -5.44 30.05 0.98
CA GLY A 210 -4.36 31.03 1.22
C GLY A 210 -4.27 31.54 2.67
N ALA A 211 -5.34 31.37 3.46
CA ALA A 211 -5.49 31.86 4.83
C ALA A 211 -5.29 30.71 5.85
N PRO A 212 -4.47 30.92 6.90
CA PRO A 212 -4.26 29.89 7.94
C PRO A 212 -5.54 29.47 8.67
N GLU A 213 -6.51 30.34 8.77
CA GLU A 213 -7.82 30.11 9.43
C GLU A 213 -8.65 29.04 8.73
N ALA A 214 -8.34 28.73 7.47
CA ALA A 214 -8.99 27.67 6.71
C ALA A 214 -8.44 26.27 7.04
N ILE A 215 -7.24 26.15 7.61
CA ILE A 215 -6.54 24.87 7.82
C ILE A 215 -7.36 23.85 8.62
N PRO A 216 -7.98 24.18 9.78
CA PRO A 216 -8.74 23.17 10.52
C PRO A 216 -9.92 22.62 9.72
N LEU A 217 -10.60 23.47 8.96
CA LEU A 217 -11.69 23.04 8.08
C LEU A 217 -11.17 22.22 6.91
N ALA A 218 -10.01 22.59 6.35
CA ALA A 218 -9.37 21.87 5.27
C ALA A 218 -9.02 20.43 5.67
N LEU A 219 -8.40 20.25 6.83
CA LEU A 219 -8.07 18.92 7.38
C LEU A 219 -9.33 18.08 7.60
N LEU A 220 -10.39 18.66 8.18
CA LEU A 220 -11.66 17.98 8.34
C LEU A 220 -12.25 17.52 7.00
N VAL A 221 -12.25 18.41 5.99
CA VAL A 221 -12.76 18.09 4.65
C VAL A 221 -11.97 16.97 4.01
N VAL A 222 -10.63 16.97 4.14
CA VAL A 222 -9.77 15.88 3.63
C VAL A 222 -10.11 14.56 4.31
N VAL A 223 -10.21 14.53 5.64
CA VAL A 223 -10.55 13.31 6.40
C VAL A 223 -11.93 12.78 6.00
N VAL A 224 -12.95 13.64 5.92
CA VAL A 224 -14.29 13.23 5.50
C VAL A 224 -14.29 12.73 4.05
N PHE A 225 -13.58 13.41 3.16
CA PHE A 225 -13.45 12.99 1.77
C PHE A 225 -12.78 11.62 1.64
N GLN A 226 -11.68 11.39 2.36
CA GLN A 226 -11.02 10.07 2.44
C GLN A 226 -11.98 9.00 2.94
N LEU A 227 -12.68 9.25 4.07
CA LEU A 227 -13.62 8.29 4.64
C LEU A 227 -14.73 7.91 3.64
N VAL A 228 -15.27 8.88 2.90
CA VAL A 228 -16.32 8.65 1.89
C VAL A 228 -15.79 7.91 0.66
N THR A 229 -14.55 8.16 0.27
CA THR A 229 -13.97 7.54 -0.94
C THR A 229 -13.28 6.20 -0.67
N THR A 230 -12.92 5.88 0.58
CA THR A 230 -12.26 4.63 0.97
C THR A 230 -12.97 3.36 0.46
N PRO A 231 -14.30 3.20 0.58
CA PRO A 231 -14.98 2.01 0.07
C PRO A 231 -14.77 1.79 -1.44
N LEU A 232 -14.78 2.86 -2.21
CA LEU A 232 -14.55 2.80 -3.65
C LEU A 232 -13.09 2.50 -3.96
N ALA A 233 -12.14 3.16 -3.30
CA ALA A 233 -10.71 2.90 -3.44
C ALA A 233 -10.36 1.46 -3.10
N ASN A 234 -10.88 0.93 -1.99
CA ASN A 234 -10.70 -0.47 -1.59
C ASN A 234 -11.31 -1.45 -2.61
N THR A 235 -12.47 -1.10 -3.21
CA THR A 235 -13.08 -1.95 -4.24
C THR A 235 -12.23 -2.01 -5.50
N ILE A 236 -11.64 -0.88 -5.91
CA ILE A 236 -10.69 -0.82 -7.04
C ILE A 236 -9.46 -1.67 -6.72
N SER A 237 -8.88 -1.51 -5.51
CA SER A 237 -7.72 -2.30 -5.07
C SER A 237 -8.02 -3.80 -5.12
N ARG A 238 -9.13 -4.26 -4.51
CA ARG A 238 -9.53 -5.68 -4.54
C ARG A 238 -9.70 -6.22 -5.95
N ARG A 239 -10.17 -5.42 -6.90
CA ARG A 239 -10.26 -5.82 -8.29
C ARG A 239 -8.87 -6.04 -8.90
N MET A 240 -7.94 -5.12 -8.69
CA MET A 240 -6.56 -5.25 -9.15
C MET A 240 -5.88 -6.49 -8.56
N GLU A 241 -6.10 -6.75 -7.28
CA GLU A 241 -5.60 -7.94 -6.58
C GLU A 241 -6.17 -9.24 -7.17
N ALA A 242 -7.49 -9.27 -7.40
CA ALA A 242 -8.13 -10.43 -8.04
C ALA A 242 -7.62 -10.66 -9.47
N GLU A 243 -7.35 -9.60 -10.22
CA GLU A 243 -6.75 -9.71 -11.57
C GLU A 243 -5.31 -10.22 -11.49
N ALA A 244 -4.52 -9.80 -10.48
CA ALA A 244 -3.16 -10.29 -10.26
C ALA A 244 -3.16 -11.78 -9.87
N ASP A 245 -4.04 -12.22 -8.96
CA ASP A 245 -4.22 -13.63 -8.60
C ASP A 245 -4.59 -14.48 -9.80
N TRP A 246 -5.55 -13.99 -10.61
CA TRP A 246 -5.99 -14.71 -11.81
C TRP A 246 -4.84 -14.87 -12.82
N LYS A 247 -4.02 -13.84 -13.01
CA LYS A 247 -2.84 -13.90 -13.86
C LYS A 247 -1.77 -14.84 -13.30
N ALA A 248 -1.56 -14.80 -11.98
CA ALA A 248 -0.63 -15.72 -11.31
C ALA A 248 -1.06 -17.19 -11.56
N LEU A 249 -2.34 -17.52 -11.41
CA LEU A 249 -2.87 -18.85 -11.72
C LEU A 249 -2.67 -19.25 -13.19
N GLN A 250 -2.80 -18.29 -14.13
CA GLN A 250 -2.60 -18.58 -15.55
C GLN A 250 -1.17 -19.00 -15.88
N VAL A 251 -0.15 -18.37 -15.26
CA VAL A 251 1.26 -18.63 -15.57
C VAL A 251 1.87 -19.72 -14.68
N THR A 252 1.46 -19.81 -13.40
CA THR A 252 1.94 -20.87 -12.50
C THR A 252 1.27 -22.20 -12.75
N ARG A 253 -0.03 -22.18 -13.08
CA ARG A 253 -0.90 -23.36 -13.20
C ARG A 253 -0.92 -24.20 -11.92
N ASP A 254 -0.76 -23.56 -10.78
CA ASP A 254 -0.62 -24.20 -9.47
C ASP A 254 -1.62 -23.62 -8.45
N PRO A 255 -2.91 -23.98 -8.59
CA PRO A 255 -3.96 -23.52 -7.68
C PRO A 255 -3.76 -24.05 -6.25
N ALA A 256 -3.12 -25.23 -6.10
CA ALA A 256 -2.86 -25.81 -4.79
C ALA A 256 -1.86 -24.96 -3.98
N SER A 257 -0.81 -24.46 -4.61
CA SER A 257 0.13 -23.54 -3.95
C SER A 257 -0.51 -22.18 -3.62
N LEU A 258 -1.46 -21.67 -4.43
CA LEU A 258 -2.21 -20.46 -4.06
C LEU A 258 -3.11 -20.72 -2.84
N GLU A 259 -3.82 -21.83 -2.79
CA GLU A 259 -4.64 -22.22 -1.64
C GLU A 259 -3.77 -22.36 -0.36
N SER A 260 -2.66 -23.07 -0.45
CA SER A 260 -1.72 -23.25 0.66
C SER A 260 -1.12 -21.93 1.13
N LEU A 261 -0.75 -21.03 0.21
CA LEU A 261 -0.26 -19.70 0.52
C LEU A 261 -1.28 -18.88 1.34
N MET A 262 -2.56 -18.93 0.98
CA MET A 262 -3.61 -18.23 1.74
C MET A 262 -3.75 -18.78 3.17
N VAL A 263 -3.61 -20.10 3.34
CA VAL A 263 -3.54 -20.73 4.67
C VAL A 263 -2.29 -20.30 5.44
N GLY A 264 -1.15 -20.20 4.77
CA GLY A 264 0.10 -19.66 5.33
C GLY A 264 -0.10 -18.23 5.85
N PHE A 265 -0.63 -17.35 5.01
CA PHE A 265 -0.89 -15.96 5.39
C PHE A 265 -1.87 -15.82 6.57
N SER A 266 -2.91 -16.63 6.64
CA SER A 266 -3.84 -16.58 7.79
C SER A 266 -3.16 -16.92 9.11
N LYS A 267 -2.13 -17.77 9.10
CA LYS A 267 -1.36 -18.17 10.29
C LYS A 267 -0.30 -17.13 10.67
N THR A 268 0.39 -16.57 9.68
CA THR A 268 1.49 -15.62 9.93
C THR A 268 1.00 -14.20 10.21
N SER A 269 -0.08 -13.74 9.57
CA SER A 269 -0.62 -12.40 9.79
C SER A 269 -1.66 -12.31 10.91
N LEU A 270 -2.19 -13.46 11.39
CA LEU A 270 -3.28 -13.54 12.37
C LEU A 270 -4.53 -12.72 11.99
N GLY A 271 -4.67 -12.40 10.71
CA GLY A 271 -5.83 -11.70 10.18
C GLY A 271 -7.06 -12.61 10.09
N ASP A 272 -8.25 -12.03 10.19
CA ASP A 272 -9.49 -12.75 9.93
C ASP A 272 -9.53 -13.19 8.45
N PRO A 273 -9.60 -14.49 8.14
CA PRO A 273 -9.63 -14.97 6.77
C PRO A 273 -10.92 -14.63 6.02
N ASP A 274 -12.00 -14.34 6.75
CA ASP A 274 -13.33 -13.98 6.21
C ASP A 274 -13.95 -12.82 7.01
N PRO A 275 -13.38 -11.60 6.92
CA PRO A 275 -13.86 -10.48 7.69
C PRO A 275 -15.29 -10.07 7.30
N PRO A 276 -16.08 -9.54 8.24
CA PRO A 276 -17.45 -9.11 7.94
C PRO A 276 -17.48 -8.04 6.84
N GLY A 277 -18.51 -8.07 5.98
CA GLY A 277 -18.58 -7.26 4.76
C GLY A 277 -18.30 -5.76 4.96
N TRP A 278 -18.71 -5.17 6.10
CA TRP A 278 -18.39 -3.78 6.38
C TRP A 278 -16.89 -3.54 6.62
N ALA A 279 -16.22 -4.47 7.29
CA ALA A 279 -14.76 -4.39 7.51
C ALA A 279 -14.03 -4.59 6.19
N GLN A 280 -14.45 -5.55 5.38
CA GLN A 280 -13.91 -5.76 4.04
C GLN A 280 -14.11 -4.52 3.15
N LEU A 281 -15.25 -3.84 3.24
CA LEU A 281 -15.53 -2.63 2.47
C LEU A 281 -14.65 -1.44 2.89
N MET A 282 -14.48 -1.25 4.20
CA MET A 282 -13.81 -0.08 4.75
C MET A 282 -12.31 -0.26 4.93
N LEU A 283 -11.84 -1.48 5.21
CA LEU A 283 -10.46 -1.76 5.61
C LEU A 283 -9.73 -2.72 4.65
N GLY A 284 -10.47 -3.56 3.92
CA GLY A 284 -9.89 -4.60 3.05
C GLY A 284 -9.42 -4.04 1.70
N THR A 285 -8.12 -3.94 1.48
CA THR A 285 -7.51 -3.60 0.18
C THR A 285 -7.35 -4.82 -0.72
N HIS A 286 -7.34 -6.03 -0.16
CA HIS A 286 -7.28 -7.31 -0.87
C HIS A 286 -8.62 -8.04 -0.75
N PRO A 287 -8.98 -8.95 -1.67
CA PRO A 287 -10.05 -9.91 -1.44
C PRO A 287 -9.78 -10.72 -0.17
N SER A 288 -10.83 -11.23 0.49
CA SER A 288 -10.65 -12.10 1.64
C SER A 288 -9.83 -13.35 1.30
N LEU A 289 -9.12 -13.93 2.26
CA LEU A 289 -8.35 -15.16 2.00
C LEU A 289 -9.27 -16.28 1.51
N VAL A 290 -10.52 -16.33 2.03
CA VAL A 290 -11.53 -17.28 1.58
C VAL A 290 -11.91 -17.06 0.11
N ASP A 291 -12.11 -15.82 -0.33
CA ASP A 291 -12.39 -15.50 -1.74
C ASP A 291 -11.24 -15.91 -2.66
N ARG A 292 -9.98 -15.69 -2.23
CA ARG A 292 -8.80 -16.06 -3.01
C ARG A 292 -8.66 -17.59 -3.13
N VAL A 293 -8.94 -18.35 -2.06
CA VAL A 293 -9.03 -19.81 -2.08
C VAL A 293 -10.15 -20.27 -3.02
N ALA A 294 -11.34 -19.67 -2.94
CA ALA A 294 -12.45 -19.99 -3.83
C ALA A 294 -12.10 -19.76 -5.31
N MET A 295 -11.37 -18.70 -5.61
CA MET A 295 -10.86 -18.42 -6.96
C MET A 295 -9.90 -19.53 -7.45
N ALA A 296 -8.95 -19.97 -6.60
CA ALA A 296 -8.01 -21.03 -6.93
C ALA A 296 -8.74 -22.34 -7.27
N ARG A 297 -9.74 -22.71 -6.46
CA ARG A 297 -10.57 -23.90 -6.68
C ARG A 297 -11.39 -23.82 -7.97
N ALA A 298 -12.08 -22.71 -8.19
CA ALA A 298 -12.85 -22.47 -9.42
C ALA A 298 -11.97 -22.51 -10.68
N TRP A 299 -10.73 -22.05 -10.58
CA TRP A 299 -9.76 -22.11 -11.67
C TRP A 299 -9.34 -23.58 -11.96
N ALA A 300 -9.11 -24.39 -10.92
CA ALA A 300 -8.78 -25.82 -11.04
C ALA A 300 -9.91 -26.60 -11.70
N GLU A 301 -11.15 -26.40 -11.27
CA GLU A 301 -12.34 -27.07 -11.83
C GLU A 301 -12.51 -26.78 -13.33
N ARG A 302 -12.31 -25.54 -13.77
CA ARG A 302 -12.41 -25.16 -15.20
C ARG A 302 -11.36 -25.81 -16.09
N ARG A 303 -10.27 -26.31 -15.53
CA ARG A 303 -9.20 -26.97 -16.28
C ARG A 303 -9.24 -28.49 -16.20
N GLY A 304 -9.97 -29.05 -15.24
CA GLY A 304 -10.19 -30.49 -15.12
C GLY A 304 -11.34 -31.02 -16.02
N ASN A 305 -12.12 -30.10 -16.56
CA ASN A 305 -13.14 -30.36 -17.57
C ASN A 305 -12.64 -29.95 -18.96
#